data_6a6f1b24c206b3d8e1e478231c96e4d6
#
_entry.id   6a6f1b24c206b3d8e1e478231c96e4d6
#
_cell.length_a   1.000
_cell.length_b   1.000
_cell.length_c   1.000
_cell.angle_alpha   90.00
_cell.angle_beta   90.00
_cell.angle_gamma   90.00
#
_symmetry.space_group_name_H-M   'P 1'
#
loop_
_entity.id
_entity.type
_entity.pdbx_description
1 polymer ?
#
loop_
_entity_poly.entity_id
_entity_poly.type
_entity_poly.pdbx_seq_one_letter_code
_entity_poly.pdbx_strand_id
1 'polypeptide(L)'
;MDWLLACKALILGIVEGLTEFLPVSSTGHLIVAGSLLDFTGEHAKTFDVVIQLGAILAVCWEYRRRIGDVVTGLPVRPDARRFVLNVVIATIPAVVLGLLFEKAIKEALFAPVPVAFALVVGGVIILWAEARQRARSAVPPRVQSVDALTPFDALKVGLAQCFALIPGMSRSGSTIIGGMLFGLERRVATEFSFFLAMPIIFGATAFELYRGWRLLSADALGLFTLGFVAAFVSAFACVRWLLRYIAAHDFTVFAWYRIAFGLLILLLGYSDALDWSE
;
A
#
# COMPACT_ATOMS: atom_id res chain seq x y z
N MET A 1 0.62 30.37 -2.07
CA MET A 1 1.35 29.10 -1.79
C MET A 1 2.81 29.38 -2.02
N ASP A 2 3.65 29.11 -1.01
CA ASP A 2 5.10 29.23 -1.14
C ASP A 2 5.61 28.20 -2.18
N TRP A 3 6.55 28.62 -3.04
CA TRP A 3 7.15 27.76 -4.07
C TRP A 3 7.84 26.53 -3.46
N LEU A 4 8.57 26.71 -2.38
CA LEU A 4 9.26 25.62 -1.70
C LEU A 4 8.26 24.57 -1.17
N LEU A 5 7.19 25.01 -0.54
CA LEU A 5 6.14 24.14 -0.04
C LEU A 5 5.41 23.39 -1.17
N ALA A 6 5.21 24.05 -2.33
CA ALA A 6 4.66 23.40 -3.51
C ALA A 6 5.56 22.29 -4.04
N CYS A 7 6.88 22.52 -4.09
CA CYS A 7 7.85 21.48 -4.48
C CYS A 7 7.83 20.28 -3.52
N LYS A 8 7.77 20.52 -2.20
CA LYS A 8 7.66 19.46 -1.20
C LYS A 8 6.41 18.61 -1.42
N ALA A 9 5.25 19.24 -1.60
CA ALA A 9 3.99 18.55 -1.87
C ALA A 9 4.01 17.73 -3.16
N LEU A 10 4.61 18.26 -4.21
CA LEU A 10 4.76 17.55 -5.49
C LEU A 10 5.63 16.31 -5.32
N ILE A 11 6.79 16.43 -4.66
CA ILE A 11 7.71 15.31 -4.42
C ILE A 11 7.03 14.22 -3.59
N LEU A 12 6.41 14.59 -2.45
CA LEU A 12 5.74 13.63 -1.57
C LEU A 12 4.57 12.94 -2.28
N GLY A 13 3.77 13.66 -3.06
CA GLY A 13 2.70 13.07 -3.87
C GLY A 13 3.24 12.08 -4.91
N ILE A 14 4.35 12.39 -5.58
CA ILE A 14 5.00 11.46 -6.52
C ILE A 14 5.53 10.23 -5.78
N VAL A 15 6.20 10.41 -4.65
CA VAL A 15 6.71 9.31 -3.81
C VAL A 15 5.57 8.37 -3.40
N GLU A 16 4.47 8.92 -2.87
CA GLU A 16 3.30 8.12 -2.49
C GLU A 16 2.76 7.33 -3.68
N GLY A 17 2.46 8.00 -4.79
CA GLY A 17 1.86 7.34 -5.95
C GLY A 17 2.75 6.27 -6.57
N LEU A 18 4.07 6.42 -6.53
CA LEU A 18 5.00 5.40 -7.02
C LEU A 18 5.15 4.22 -6.05
N THR A 19 5.05 4.44 -4.74
CA THR A 19 5.42 3.43 -3.75
C THR A 19 4.25 2.70 -3.11
N GLU A 20 3.02 3.26 -3.12
CA GLU A 20 1.86 2.68 -2.44
C GLU A 20 1.48 1.29 -3.00
N PHE A 21 1.54 1.11 -4.31
CA PHE A 21 1.13 -0.14 -4.96
C PHE A 21 2.29 -1.10 -5.23
N LEU A 22 3.52 -0.63 -5.16
CA LEU A 22 4.70 -1.47 -5.22
C LEU A 22 4.94 -2.17 -3.87
N PRO A 23 5.53 -3.37 -3.87
CA PRO A 23 5.82 -4.07 -2.61
C PRO A 23 7.06 -3.50 -1.91
N VAL A 24 7.15 -2.15 -1.77
CA VAL A 24 8.34 -1.43 -1.23
C VAL A 24 8.08 -0.59 0.01
N SER A 25 6.81 -0.46 0.45
CA SER A 25 6.35 0.34 1.60
C SER A 25 6.41 1.85 1.38
N SER A 26 5.27 2.44 1.02
CA SER A 26 5.09 3.91 0.91
C SER A 26 5.38 4.62 2.23
N THR A 27 4.91 4.09 3.36
CA THR A 27 5.15 4.64 4.70
C THR A 27 6.64 4.88 4.96
N GLY A 28 7.50 3.88 4.71
CA GLY A 28 8.94 4.04 4.89
C GLY A 28 9.54 5.14 4.02
N HIS A 29 9.02 5.31 2.79
CA HIS A 29 9.49 6.34 1.86
C HIS A 29 9.01 7.74 2.27
N LEU A 30 7.74 7.86 2.69
CA LEU A 30 7.19 9.15 3.13
C LEU A 30 7.86 9.65 4.40
N ILE A 31 8.14 8.79 5.38
CA ILE A 31 8.88 9.16 6.57
C ILE A 31 10.26 9.74 6.19
N VAL A 32 11.03 9.02 5.37
CA VAL A 32 12.37 9.50 4.95
C VAL A 32 12.26 10.77 4.10
N ALA A 33 11.36 10.81 3.12
CA ALA A 33 11.19 11.98 2.26
C ALA A 33 10.67 13.19 3.03
N GLY A 34 9.71 12.99 3.95
CA GLY A 34 9.17 14.04 4.81
C GLY A 34 10.25 14.64 5.72
N SER A 35 11.04 13.79 6.36
CA SER A 35 12.17 14.23 7.19
C SER A 35 13.22 15.01 6.38
N LEU A 36 13.65 14.49 5.21
CA LEU A 36 14.62 15.18 4.35
C LEU A 36 14.11 16.50 3.77
N LEU A 37 12.80 16.62 3.61
CA LEU A 37 12.17 17.83 3.11
C LEU A 37 11.76 18.79 4.24
N ASP A 38 11.99 18.44 5.49
CA ASP A 38 11.48 19.20 6.64
C ASP A 38 9.96 19.47 6.48
N PHE A 39 9.21 18.36 6.27
CA PHE A 39 7.77 18.34 6.11
C PHE A 39 7.19 17.28 7.04
N THR A 40 7.07 17.65 8.33
CA THR A 40 6.68 16.77 9.44
C THR A 40 5.57 17.38 10.28
N GLY A 41 5.03 16.62 11.24
CA GLY A 41 4.01 17.09 12.18
C GLY A 41 2.58 16.83 11.72
N GLU A 42 1.60 17.39 12.44
CA GLU A 42 0.16 17.12 12.25
C GLU A 42 -0.38 17.45 10.85
N HIS A 43 0.14 18.53 10.23
CA HIS A 43 -0.23 18.88 8.85
C HIS A 43 0.29 17.86 7.84
N ALA A 44 1.47 17.30 8.07
CA ALA A 44 2.06 16.26 7.21
C ALA A 44 1.23 14.98 7.27
N LYS A 45 0.76 14.56 8.44
CA LYS A 45 -0.11 13.38 8.59
C LYS A 45 -1.41 13.53 7.79
N THR A 46 -2.06 14.67 7.87
CA THR A 46 -3.28 14.94 7.09
C THR A 46 -2.97 14.97 5.59
N PHE A 47 -1.82 15.53 5.22
CA PHE A 47 -1.37 15.57 3.83
C PHE A 47 -1.12 14.15 3.29
N ASP A 48 -0.45 13.27 4.05
CA ASP A 48 -0.18 11.89 3.66
C ASP A 48 -1.48 11.12 3.40
N VAL A 49 -2.50 11.32 4.23
CA VAL A 49 -3.83 10.72 4.01
C VAL A 49 -4.48 11.23 2.72
N VAL A 50 -4.33 12.51 2.40
CA VAL A 50 -4.89 13.11 1.18
C VAL A 50 -4.18 12.60 -0.07
N ILE A 51 -2.84 12.50 -0.06
CA ILE A 51 -2.10 11.98 -1.22
C ILE A 51 -2.36 10.47 -1.42
N GLN A 52 -2.54 9.71 -0.33
CA GLN A 52 -2.93 8.30 -0.40
C GLN A 52 -4.33 8.14 -1.03
N LEU A 53 -5.27 9.05 -0.72
CA LEU A 53 -6.57 9.09 -1.41
C LEU A 53 -6.40 9.36 -2.91
N GLY A 54 -5.49 10.24 -3.31
CA GLY A 54 -5.15 10.46 -4.72
C GLY A 54 -4.67 9.18 -5.39
N ALA A 55 -3.76 8.47 -4.74
CA ALA A 55 -3.20 7.22 -5.23
C ALA A 55 -4.28 6.12 -5.42
N ILE A 56 -5.19 5.92 -4.44
CA ILE A 56 -6.23 4.89 -4.58
C ILE A 56 -7.27 5.24 -5.64
N LEU A 57 -7.58 6.51 -5.85
CA LEU A 57 -8.48 6.93 -6.93
C LEU A 57 -7.90 6.64 -8.31
N ALA A 58 -6.58 6.63 -8.47
CA ALA A 58 -5.93 6.17 -9.71
C ALA A 58 -6.22 4.69 -10.00
N VAL A 59 -6.21 3.83 -8.97
CA VAL A 59 -6.61 2.42 -9.10
C VAL A 59 -8.09 2.30 -9.42
N CYS A 60 -8.95 3.07 -8.74
CA CYS A 60 -10.38 3.10 -9.06
C CYS A 60 -10.61 3.50 -10.53
N TRP A 61 -9.85 4.45 -11.04
CA TRP A 61 -9.94 4.87 -12.43
C TRP A 61 -9.45 3.80 -13.42
N GLU A 62 -8.34 3.12 -13.12
CA GLU A 62 -7.84 2.02 -13.95
C GLU A 62 -8.85 0.87 -14.02
N TYR A 63 -9.43 0.49 -12.87
CA TYR A 63 -10.39 -0.60 -12.77
C TYR A 63 -11.87 -0.15 -12.85
N ARG A 64 -12.16 1.08 -13.30
CA ARG A 64 -13.54 1.67 -13.32
C ARG A 64 -14.56 0.80 -14.03
N ARG A 65 -14.19 0.13 -15.13
CA ARG A 65 -15.09 -0.79 -15.83
C ARG A 65 -15.43 -2.00 -14.97
N ARG A 66 -14.42 -2.62 -14.41
CA ARG A 66 -14.60 -3.78 -13.50
C ARG A 66 -15.41 -3.41 -12.27
N ILE A 67 -15.15 -2.25 -11.66
CA ILE A 67 -15.93 -1.74 -10.52
C ILE A 67 -17.39 -1.51 -10.95
N GLY A 68 -17.60 -0.87 -12.09
CA GLY A 68 -18.94 -0.65 -12.64
C GLY A 68 -19.69 -1.96 -12.88
N ASP A 69 -19.03 -2.96 -13.50
CA ASP A 69 -19.62 -4.29 -13.75
C ASP A 69 -19.97 -5.03 -12.45
N VAL A 70 -19.13 -4.90 -11.41
CA VAL A 70 -19.42 -5.48 -10.10
C VAL A 70 -20.60 -4.78 -9.44
N VAL A 71 -20.59 -3.44 -9.38
CA VAL A 71 -21.66 -2.65 -8.73
C VAL A 71 -23.00 -2.89 -9.40
N THR A 72 -23.08 -2.84 -10.73
CA THR A 72 -24.33 -3.09 -11.47
C THR A 72 -24.75 -4.56 -11.42
N GLY A 73 -23.80 -5.47 -11.26
CA GLY A 73 -24.05 -6.91 -11.14
C GLY A 73 -24.51 -7.37 -9.76
N LEU A 74 -24.26 -6.59 -8.70
CA LEU A 74 -24.58 -6.98 -7.32
C LEU A 74 -26.04 -7.46 -7.11
N PRO A 75 -27.07 -6.83 -7.66
CA PRO A 75 -28.44 -7.27 -7.46
C PRO A 75 -28.77 -8.64 -8.07
N VAL A 76 -28.12 -8.98 -9.19
CA VAL A 76 -28.52 -10.11 -10.04
C VAL A 76 -27.45 -11.19 -10.24
N ARG A 77 -26.16 -10.88 -10.06
CA ARG A 77 -25.05 -11.77 -10.41
C ARG A 77 -24.37 -12.38 -9.19
N PRO A 78 -24.38 -13.72 -9.04
CA PRO A 78 -23.73 -14.40 -7.91
C PRO A 78 -22.19 -14.20 -7.87
N ASP A 79 -21.53 -14.10 -9.04
CA ASP A 79 -20.09 -13.84 -9.14
C ASP A 79 -19.71 -12.45 -8.62
N ALA A 80 -20.50 -11.41 -8.92
CA ALA A 80 -20.29 -10.06 -8.39
C ALA A 80 -20.43 -10.04 -6.86
N ARG A 81 -21.45 -10.72 -6.31
CA ARG A 81 -21.63 -10.86 -4.85
C ARG A 81 -20.46 -11.59 -4.20
N ARG A 82 -19.99 -12.70 -4.80
CA ARG A 82 -18.85 -13.46 -4.29
C ARG A 82 -17.58 -12.63 -4.30
N PHE A 83 -17.34 -11.85 -5.36
CA PHE A 83 -16.20 -10.95 -5.44
C PHE A 83 -16.20 -9.93 -4.27
N VAL A 84 -17.33 -9.22 -4.07
CA VAL A 84 -17.45 -8.24 -2.98
C VAL A 84 -17.32 -8.93 -1.62
N LEU A 85 -17.94 -10.09 -1.44
CA LEU A 85 -17.79 -10.88 -0.20
C LEU A 85 -16.32 -11.23 0.07
N ASN A 86 -15.57 -11.64 -0.94
CA ASN A 86 -14.15 -11.94 -0.83
C ASN A 86 -13.33 -10.71 -0.41
N VAL A 87 -13.62 -9.54 -1.00
CA VAL A 87 -12.96 -8.28 -0.60
C VAL A 87 -13.27 -7.94 0.86
N VAL A 88 -14.53 -8.06 1.28
CA VAL A 88 -14.95 -7.82 2.67
C VAL A 88 -14.27 -8.80 3.62
N ILE A 89 -14.30 -10.11 3.35
CA ILE A 89 -13.65 -11.13 4.19
C ILE A 89 -12.16 -10.84 4.36
N ALA A 90 -11.46 -10.48 3.27
CA ALA A 90 -10.04 -10.19 3.33
C ALA A 90 -9.71 -8.85 4.02
N THR A 91 -10.67 -7.92 4.09
CA THR A 91 -10.50 -6.63 4.78
C THR A 91 -10.62 -6.76 6.30
N ILE A 92 -11.55 -7.59 6.78
CA ILE A 92 -11.92 -7.70 8.20
C ILE A 92 -10.72 -7.97 9.13
N PRO A 93 -9.82 -8.95 8.90
CA PRO A 93 -8.75 -9.24 9.85
C PRO A 93 -7.86 -8.04 10.14
N ALA A 94 -7.43 -7.34 9.09
CA ALA A 94 -6.55 -6.19 9.24
C ALA A 94 -7.25 -4.99 9.90
N VAL A 95 -8.53 -4.74 9.59
CA VAL A 95 -9.33 -3.68 10.22
C VAL A 95 -9.53 -3.98 11.71
N VAL A 96 -9.91 -5.21 12.06
CA VAL A 96 -10.12 -5.58 13.46
C VAL A 96 -8.83 -5.45 14.26
N LEU A 97 -7.72 -6.01 13.78
CA LEU A 97 -6.44 -5.90 14.49
C LEU A 97 -5.91 -4.47 14.51
N GLY A 98 -6.07 -3.72 13.40
CA GLY A 98 -5.67 -2.33 13.33
C GLY A 98 -6.38 -1.48 14.37
N LEU A 99 -7.71 -1.60 14.49
CA LEU A 99 -8.49 -0.85 15.49
C LEU A 99 -8.18 -1.27 16.93
N LEU A 100 -7.97 -2.58 17.19
CA LEU A 100 -7.66 -3.08 18.52
C LEU A 100 -6.27 -2.69 19.02
N PHE A 101 -5.29 -2.63 18.11
CA PHE A 101 -3.88 -2.46 18.46
C PHE A 101 -3.27 -1.16 17.94
N GLU A 102 -4.08 -0.21 17.41
CA GLU A 102 -3.61 1.06 16.81
C GLU A 102 -2.56 1.76 17.70
N LYS A 103 -2.90 1.96 18.98
CA LYS A 103 -2.03 2.65 19.93
C LYS A 103 -0.73 1.89 20.17
N ALA A 104 -0.80 0.60 20.44
CA ALA A 104 0.37 -0.23 20.69
C ALA A 104 1.31 -0.31 19.46
N ILE A 105 0.72 -0.38 18.26
CA ILE A 105 1.47 -0.39 17.00
C ILE A 105 2.19 0.94 16.81
N LYS A 106 1.48 2.07 16.99
CA LYS A 106 2.07 3.40 16.84
C LYS A 106 3.21 3.62 17.84
N GLU A 107 3.00 3.33 19.11
CA GLU A 107 4.00 3.56 20.16
C GLU A 107 5.24 2.65 20.05
N ALA A 108 5.06 1.39 19.60
CA ALA A 108 6.15 0.41 19.62
C ALA A 108 6.90 0.30 18.27
N LEU A 109 6.24 0.56 17.14
CA LEU A 109 6.75 0.21 15.82
C LEU A 109 7.01 1.40 14.89
N PHE A 110 6.49 2.61 15.19
CA PHE A 110 6.78 3.82 14.43
C PHE A 110 8.10 4.44 14.89
N ALA A 111 9.20 3.75 14.56
CA ALA A 111 10.55 4.20 14.85
C ALA A 111 11.50 3.70 13.75
N PRO A 112 12.69 4.33 13.55
CA PRO A 112 13.63 3.98 12.48
C PRO A 112 13.98 2.51 12.42
N VAL A 113 14.33 1.93 13.56
CA VAL A 113 14.80 0.54 13.64
C VAL A 113 13.70 -0.48 13.29
N PRO A 114 12.48 -0.42 13.88
CA PRO A 114 11.39 -1.30 13.46
C PRO A 114 11.03 -1.20 11.98
N VAL A 115 10.94 0.02 11.43
CA VAL A 115 10.61 0.26 10.03
C VAL A 115 11.69 -0.32 9.10
N ALA A 116 12.95 -0.05 9.38
CA ALA A 116 14.07 -0.57 8.61
C ALA A 116 14.16 -2.10 8.70
N PHE A 117 13.96 -2.66 9.89
CA PHE A 117 13.93 -4.10 10.07
C PHE A 117 12.78 -4.75 9.29
N ALA A 118 11.58 -4.17 9.33
CA ALA A 118 10.43 -4.63 8.55
C ALA A 118 10.68 -4.57 7.03
N LEU A 119 11.38 -3.53 6.54
CA LEU A 119 11.80 -3.45 5.14
C LEU A 119 12.74 -4.60 4.77
N VAL A 120 13.79 -4.83 5.55
CA VAL A 120 14.76 -5.91 5.31
C VAL A 120 14.11 -7.28 5.38
N VAL A 121 13.37 -7.57 6.45
CA VAL A 121 12.66 -8.84 6.63
C VAL A 121 11.66 -9.07 5.50
N GLY A 122 10.87 -8.06 5.15
CA GLY A 122 9.93 -8.14 4.02
C GLY A 122 10.64 -8.39 2.70
N GLY A 123 11.82 -7.81 2.47
CA GLY A 123 12.67 -8.09 1.30
C GLY A 123 13.12 -9.55 1.26
N VAL A 124 13.61 -10.08 2.39
CA VAL A 124 13.99 -11.50 2.52
C VAL A 124 12.80 -12.44 2.28
N ILE A 125 11.63 -12.11 2.81
CA ILE A 125 10.39 -12.89 2.57
C ILE A 125 10.04 -12.90 1.07
N ILE A 126 10.17 -11.78 0.36
CA ILE A 126 9.94 -11.74 -1.09
C ILE A 126 10.93 -12.65 -1.83
N LEU A 127 12.23 -12.59 -1.51
CA LEU A 127 13.25 -13.47 -2.11
C LEU A 127 12.93 -14.94 -1.89
N TRP A 128 12.56 -15.31 -0.68
CA TRP A 128 12.17 -16.66 -0.34
C TRP A 128 10.91 -17.12 -1.10
N ALA A 129 9.89 -16.26 -1.17
CA ALA A 129 8.66 -16.57 -1.88
C ALA A 129 8.90 -16.77 -3.39
N GLU A 130 9.71 -15.92 -4.01
CA GLU A 130 10.08 -16.05 -5.43
C GLU A 130 10.93 -17.29 -5.69
N ALA A 131 11.88 -17.62 -4.82
CA ALA A 131 12.65 -18.86 -4.92
C ALA A 131 11.75 -20.09 -4.84
N ARG A 132 10.76 -20.08 -3.92
CA ARG A 132 9.77 -21.15 -3.79
C ARG A 132 8.87 -21.27 -5.04
N GLN A 133 8.47 -20.14 -5.63
CA GLN A 133 7.68 -20.14 -6.86
C GLN A 133 8.47 -20.72 -8.04
N ARG A 134 9.74 -20.35 -8.17
CA ARG A 134 10.63 -20.93 -9.22
C ARG A 134 10.81 -22.44 -9.05
N ALA A 135 10.98 -22.92 -7.81
CA ALA A 135 11.09 -24.35 -7.53
C ALA A 135 9.79 -25.13 -7.85
N ARG A 136 8.65 -24.45 -7.90
CA ARG A 136 7.33 -25.02 -8.22
C ARG A 136 6.85 -24.70 -9.63
N SER A 137 7.69 -24.18 -10.50
CA SER A 137 7.31 -23.71 -11.84
C SER A 137 6.62 -24.76 -12.73
N ALA A 138 6.85 -26.06 -12.46
CA ALA A 138 6.17 -27.16 -13.15
C ALA A 138 4.68 -27.32 -12.75
N VAL A 139 4.22 -26.71 -11.64
CA VAL A 139 2.85 -26.81 -11.16
C VAL A 139 2.16 -25.47 -11.38
N PRO A 140 1.09 -25.40 -12.19
CA PRO A 140 0.40 -24.15 -12.42
C PRO A 140 -0.22 -23.62 -11.13
N PRO A 141 -0.33 -22.28 -10.98
CA PRO A 141 -1.02 -21.67 -9.86
C PRO A 141 -2.47 -22.17 -9.76
N ARG A 142 -2.93 -22.41 -8.53
CA ARG A 142 -4.27 -22.94 -8.28
C ARG A 142 -5.37 -21.94 -8.64
N VAL A 143 -5.15 -20.65 -8.43
CA VAL A 143 -6.09 -19.56 -8.70
C VAL A 143 -5.50 -18.65 -9.77
N GLN A 144 -6.08 -18.70 -10.98
CA GLN A 144 -5.63 -18.00 -12.18
C GLN A 144 -6.52 -16.83 -12.60
N SER A 145 -7.57 -16.55 -11.85
CA SER A 145 -8.40 -15.35 -12.01
C SER A 145 -8.94 -14.86 -10.68
N VAL A 146 -9.20 -13.55 -10.57
CA VAL A 146 -9.77 -12.96 -9.36
C VAL A 146 -11.16 -13.52 -9.07
N ASP A 147 -11.92 -13.90 -10.12
CA ASP A 147 -13.25 -14.50 -10.00
C ASP A 147 -13.22 -15.95 -9.51
N ALA A 148 -12.09 -16.61 -9.59
CA ALA A 148 -11.90 -17.99 -9.11
C ALA A 148 -11.52 -18.06 -7.61
N LEU A 149 -11.27 -16.90 -6.94
CA LEU A 149 -10.99 -16.88 -5.52
C LEU A 149 -12.19 -17.41 -4.72
N THR A 150 -11.88 -18.30 -3.79
CA THR A 150 -12.82 -18.74 -2.76
C THR A 150 -12.81 -17.80 -1.55
N PRO A 151 -13.85 -17.78 -0.70
CA PRO A 151 -13.84 -17.04 0.56
C PRO A 151 -12.68 -17.43 1.47
N PHE A 152 -12.25 -18.70 1.44
CA PHE A 152 -11.10 -19.16 2.21
C PHE A 152 -9.76 -18.63 1.68
N ASP A 153 -9.63 -18.46 0.37
CA ASP A 153 -8.46 -17.80 -0.22
C ASP A 153 -8.41 -16.32 0.16
N ALA A 154 -9.56 -15.65 0.09
CA ALA A 154 -9.69 -14.26 0.52
C ALA A 154 -9.31 -14.08 2.00
N LEU A 155 -9.77 -14.96 2.89
CA LEU A 155 -9.40 -14.95 4.30
C LEU A 155 -7.88 -15.11 4.49
N LYS A 156 -7.24 -16.04 3.79
CA LYS A 156 -5.78 -16.23 3.86
C LYS A 156 -5.02 -14.97 3.45
N VAL A 157 -5.44 -14.32 2.36
CA VAL A 157 -4.83 -13.06 1.92
C VAL A 157 -5.09 -11.96 2.96
N GLY A 158 -6.28 -11.91 3.56
CA GLY A 158 -6.62 -11.00 4.64
C GLY A 158 -5.77 -11.20 5.91
N LEU A 159 -5.48 -12.46 6.27
CA LEU A 159 -4.56 -12.76 7.36
C LEU A 159 -3.12 -12.34 7.02
N ALA A 160 -2.66 -12.56 5.79
CA ALA A 160 -1.37 -12.03 5.34
C ALA A 160 -1.33 -10.50 5.38
N GLN A 161 -2.44 -9.82 5.08
CA GLN A 161 -2.55 -8.37 5.17
C GLN A 161 -2.30 -7.83 6.59
N CYS A 162 -2.54 -8.61 7.65
CA CYS A 162 -2.28 -8.18 9.01
C CYS A 162 -0.80 -7.86 9.27
N PHE A 163 0.13 -8.46 8.53
CA PHE A 163 1.54 -8.08 8.61
C PHE A 163 1.79 -6.64 8.14
N ALA A 164 0.92 -6.09 7.31
CA ALA A 164 1.01 -4.70 6.87
C ALA A 164 0.74 -3.66 7.98
N LEU A 165 0.20 -4.08 9.13
CA LEU A 165 0.08 -3.24 10.32
C LEU A 165 1.45 -2.90 10.93
N ILE A 166 2.48 -3.66 10.60
CA ILE A 166 3.86 -3.36 10.97
C ILE A 166 4.39 -2.32 9.98
N PRO A 167 4.72 -1.08 10.43
CA PRO A 167 5.26 -0.05 9.55
C PRO A 167 6.52 -0.54 8.84
N GLY A 168 6.65 -0.27 7.55
CA GLY A 168 7.75 -0.81 6.74
C GLY A 168 7.46 -2.14 6.05
N MET A 169 6.48 -2.94 6.52
CA MET A 169 6.19 -4.25 5.92
C MET A 169 5.56 -4.16 4.53
N SER A 170 4.87 -3.09 4.18
CA SER A 170 4.11 -2.87 2.95
C SER A 170 2.81 -3.66 2.87
N ARG A 171 1.68 -2.96 2.73
CA ARG A 171 0.37 -3.58 2.53
C ARG A 171 0.31 -4.38 1.22
N SER A 172 0.74 -3.76 0.11
CA SER A 172 0.83 -4.42 -1.19
C SER A 172 1.79 -5.63 -1.14
N GLY A 173 2.96 -5.48 -0.51
CA GLY A 173 3.91 -6.58 -0.32
C GLY A 173 3.29 -7.76 0.43
N SER A 174 2.62 -7.51 1.55
CA SER A 174 2.00 -8.56 2.38
C SER A 174 0.89 -9.31 1.65
N THR A 175 0.00 -8.59 0.96
CA THR A 175 -1.14 -9.20 0.25
C THR A 175 -0.72 -9.92 -1.04
N ILE A 176 0.20 -9.35 -1.81
CA ILE A 176 0.70 -9.97 -3.05
C ILE A 176 1.49 -11.23 -2.73
N ILE A 177 2.51 -11.12 -1.88
CA ILE A 177 3.38 -12.25 -1.55
C ILE A 177 2.62 -13.32 -0.78
N GLY A 178 1.77 -12.94 0.18
CA GLY A 178 0.87 -13.86 0.87
C GLY A 178 -0.05 -14.60 -0.11
N GLY A 179 -0.69 -13.88 -1.03
CA GLY A 179 -1.53 -14.48 -2.07
C GLY A 179 -0.77 -15.51 -2.92
N MET A 180 0.42 -15.16 -3.39
CA MET A 180 1.29 -16.07 -4.15
C MET A 180 1.66 -17.34 -3.35
N LEU A 181 2.02 -17.19 -2.08
CA LEU A 181 2.35 -18.32 -1.20
C LEU A 181 1.14 -19.25 -0.97
N PHE A 182 -0.07 -18.72 -1.03
CA PHE A 182 -1.32 -19.49 -0.94
C PHE A 182 -1.82 -20.04 -2.28
N GLY A 183 -1.06 -19.86 -3.37
CA GLY A 183 -1.31 -20.48 -4.66
C GLY A 183 -2.09 -19.60 -5.64
N LEU A 184 -2.16 -18.30 -5.43
CA LEU A 184 -2.64 -17.35 -6.42
C LEU A 184 -1.54 -17.09 -7.47
N GLU A 185 -1.94 -16.95 -8.72
CA GLU A 185 -1.07 -16.42 -9.77
C GLU A 185 -0.58 -15.01 -9.40
N ARG A 186 0.65 -14.65 -9.77
CA ARG A 186 1.27 -13.34 -9.44
C ARG A 186 0.37 -12.17 -9.84
N ARG A 187 -0.19 -12.22 -11.05
CA ARG A 187 -1.10 -11.20 -11.55
C ARG A 187 -2.38 -11.13 -10.73
N VAL A 188 -2.99 -12.26 -10.42
CA VAL A 188 -4.22 -12.35 -9.61
C VAL A 188 -3.99 -11.83 -8.20
N ALA A 189 -2.88 -12.17 -7.57
CA ALA A 189 -2.51 -11.67 -6.24
C ALA A 189 -2.33 -10.14 -6.26
N THR A 190 -1.71 -9.60 -7.31
CA THR A 190 -1.52 -8.15 -7.49
C THR A 190 -2.85 -7.43 -7.71
N GLU A 191 -3.67 -7.92 -8.63
CA GLU A 191 -5.00 -7.33 -8.89
C GLU A 191 -5.90 -7.38 -7.65
N PHE A 192 -5.93 -8.52 -6.95
CA PHE A 192 -6.72 -8.63 -5.71
C PHE A 192 -6.21 -7.71 -4.60
N SER A 193 -4.89 -7.53 -4.48
CA SER A 193 -4.28 -6.55 -3.58
C SER A 193 -4.78 -5.13 -3.87
N PHE A 194 -4.93 -4.75 -5.13
CA PHE A 194 -5.46 -3.44 -5.51
C PHE A 194 -6.92 -3.26 -5.08
N PHE A 195 -7.75 -4.28 -5.27
CA PHE A 195 -9.14 -4.24 -4.80
C PHE A 195 -9.24 -4.18 -3.28
N LEU A 196 -8.35 -4.85 -2.54
CA LEU A 196 -8.28 -4.77 -1.08
C LEU A 196 -7.82 -3.39 -0.58
N ALA A 197 -7.01 -2.70 -1.37
CA ALA A 197 -6.58 -1.34 -1.03
C ALA A 197 -7.75 -0.37 -0.92
N MET A 198 -8.76 -0.51 -1.79
CA MET A 198 -9.87 0.43 -1.88
C MET A 198 -10.61 0.59 -0.52
N PRO A 199 -11.24 -0.45 0.05
CA PRO A 199 -11.98 -0.29 1.29
C PRO A 199 -11.09 0.13 2.47
N ILE A 200 -9.83 -0.31 2.51
CA ILE A 200 -8.90 0.03 3.58
C ILE A 200 -8.50 1.49 3.52
N ILE A 201 -8.04 1.97 2.35
CA ILE A 201 -7.60 3.36 2.20
C ILE A 201 -8.79 4.31 2.33
N PHE A 202 -9.93 4.03 1.71
CA PHE A 202 -11.13 4.85 1.90
C PHE A 202 -11.58 4.90 3.36
N GLY A 203 -11.56 3.75 4.05
CA GLY A 203 -11.91 3.68 5.47
C GLY A 203 -10.94 4.46 6.36
N ALA A 204 -9.64 4.27 6.16
CA ALA A 204 -8.60 5.00 6.88
C ALA A 204 -8.68 6.52 6.61
N THR A 205 -8.82 6.90 5.33
CA THR A 205 -8.99 8.32 4.95
C THR A 205 -10.21 8.94 5.60
N ALA A 206 -11.37 8.28 5.55
CA ALA A 206 -12.59 8.79 6.18
C ALA A 206 -12.42 8.95 7.70
N PHE A 207 -11.75 8.00 8.35
CA PHE A 207 -11.49 8.04 9.79
C PHE A 207 -10.54 9.18 10.17
N GLU A 208 -9.43 9.35 9.47
CA GLU A 208 -8.45 10.40 9.75
C GLU A 208 -8.97 11.79 9.38
N LEU A 209 -9.69 11.95 8.28
CA LEU A 209 -10.34 13.22 7.94
C LEU A 209 -11.44 13.59 8.95
N TYR A 210 -12.17 12.60 9.49
CA TYR A 210 -13.14 12.87 10.55
C TYR A 210 -12.46 13.36 11.83
N ARG A 211 -11.29 12.83 12.18
CA ARG A 211 -10.50 13.29 13.34
C ARG A 211 -9.82 14.64 13.10
N GLY A 212 -9.27 14.83 11.89
CA GLY A 212 -8.45 15.99 11.50
C GLY A 212 -9.20 17.10 10.72
N TRP A 213 -10.54 17.07 10.62
CA TRP A 213 -11.27 18.01 9.76
C TRP A 213 -10.99 19.50 10.04
N ARG A 214 -10.62 19.83 11.28
CA ARG A 214 -10.26 21.20 11.69
C ARG A 214 -8.90 21.67 11.16
N LEU A 215 -8.05 20.74 10.72
CA LEU A 215 -6.73 21.02 10.13
C LEU A 215 -6.84 21.36 8.63
N LEU A 216 -7.99 21.08 8.02
CA LEU A 216 -8.28 21.42 6.62
C LEU A 216 -8.61 22.89 6.51
N SER A 217 -7.57 23.74 6.42
CA SER A 217 -7.76 25.19 6.18
C SER A 217 -7.87 25.48 4.68
N ALA A 218 -8.57 26.56 4.34
CA ALA A 218 -8.65 27.02 2.95
C ALA A 218 -7.27 27.34 2.35
N ASP A 219 -6.32 27.79 3.18
CA ASP A 219 -4.95 28.12 2.77
C ASP A 219 -4.15 26.87 2.40
N ALA A 220 -4.45 25.72 3.02
CA ALA A 220 -3.80 24.43 2.73
C ALA A 220 -4.39 23.72 1.50
N LEU A 221 -5.56 24.14 1.03
CA LEU A 221 -6.27 23.45 -0.07
C LEU A 221 -5.43 23.36 -1.35
N GLY A 222 -4.70 24.40 -1.69
CA GLY A 222 -3.82 24.41 -2.87
C GLY A 222 -2.70 23.38 -2.75
N LEU A 223 -2.11 23.24 -1.57
CA LEU A 223 -1.05 22.27 -1.26
C LEU A 223 -1.60 20.84 -1.35
N PHE A 224 -2.72 20.57 -0.70
CA PHE A 224 -3.36 19.26 -0.73
C PHE A 224 -3.78 18.84 -2.14
N THR A 225 -4.33 19.77 -2.93
CA THR A 225 -4.71 19.52 -4.33
C THR A 225 -3.50 19.17 -5.17
N LEU A 226 -2.37 19.87 -5.03
CA LEU A 226 -1.16 19.60 -5.77
C LEU A 226 -0.59 18.21 -5.45
N GLY A 227 -0.46 17.87 -4.17
CA GLY A 227 -0.01 16.56 -3.74
C GLY A 227 -0.94 15.44 -4.19
N PHE A 228 -2.25 15.61 -4.03
CA PHE A 228 -3.27 14.68 -4.49
C PHE A 228 -3.19 14.40 -5.99
N VAL A 229 -3.10 15.43 -6.83
CA VAL A 229 -2.98 15.27 -8.28
C VAL A 229 -1.66 14.58 -8.65
N ALA A 230 -0.57 14.96 -8.01
CA ALA A 230 0.72 14.32 -8.20
C ALA A 230 0.68 12.82 -7.85
N ALA A 231 0.08 12.46 -6.71
CA ALA A 231 -0.11 11.09 -6.28
C ALA A 231 -1.03 10.31 -7.25
N PHE A 232 -2.13 10.90 -7.69
CA PHE A 232 -3.01 10.28 -8.67
C PHE A 232 -2.29 9.97 -9.99
N VAL A 233 -1.57 10.94 -10.57
CA VAL A 233 -0.91 10.78 -11.87
C VAL A 233 0.23 9.75 -11.78
N SER A 234 1.07 9.86 -10.75
CA SER A 234 2.20 8.93 -10.55
C SER A 234 1.72 7.52 -10.22
N ALA A 235 0.68 7.36 -9.38
CA ALA A 235 0.06 6.07 -9.10
C ALA A 235 -0.57 5.43 -10.34
N PHE A 236 -1.26 6.21 -11.17
CA PHE A 236 -1.84 5.72 -12.41
C PHE A 236 -0.78 5.17 -13.37
N ALA A 237 0.32 5.89 -13.53
CA ALA A 237 1.45 5.43 -14.33
C ALA A 237 2.10 4.17 -13.72
N CYS A 238 2.32 4.18 -12.40
CA CYS A 238 2.94 3.09 -11.65
C CYS A 238 2.13 1.79 -11.71
N VAL A 239 0.82 1.83 -11.47
CA VAL A 239 -0.08 0.67 -11.50
C VAL A 239 -0.05 0.00 -12.88
N ARG A 240 -0.16 0.79 -13.95
CA ARG A 240 -0.08 0.29 -15.33
C ARG A 240 1.28 -0.31 -15.67
N TRP A 241 2.34 0.34 -15.22
CA TRP A 241 3.69 -0.16 -15.39
C TRP A 241 3.87 -1.48 -14.63
N LEU A 242 3.45 -1.55 -13.35
CA LEU A 242 3.58 -2.75 -12.54
C LEU A 242 2.87 -3.95 -13.18
N LEU A 243 1.63 -3.78 -13.66
CA LEU A 243 0.88 -4.86 -14.31
C LEU A 243 1.58 -5.39 -15.57
N ARG A 244 2.25 -4.52 -16.33
CA ARG A 244 3.07 -4.94 -17.47
C ARG A 244 4.37 -5.60 -17.03
N TYR A 245 5.01 -5.06 -16.00
CA TYR A 245 6.26 -5.56 -15.46
C TYR A 245 6.12 -7.00 -14.96
N ILE A 246 5.11 -7.30 -14.15
CA ILE A 246 4.91 -8.62 -13.55
C ILE A 246 4.44 -9.69 -14.56
N ALA A 247 4.07 -9.30 -15.76
CA ALA A 247 3.75 -10.24 -16.84
C ALA A 247 5.00 -10.98 -17.35
N ALA A 248 6.19 -10.36 -17.21
CA ALA A 248 7.47 -10.90 -17.69
C ALA A 248 8.54 -11.02 -16.61
N HIS A 249 8.33 -10.41 -15.43
CA HIS A 249 9.32 -10.33 -14.36
C HIS A 249 8.73 -10.77 -13.01
N ASP A 250 9.62 -11.10 -12.09
CA ASP A 250 9.29 -11.41 -10.71
C ASP A 250 9.52 -10.20 -9.78
N PHE A 251 9.27 -10.39 -8.46
CA PHE A 251 9.43 -9.32 -7.46
C PHE A 251 10.85 -9.22 -6.87
N THR A 252 11.82 -9.95 -7.39
CA THR A 252 13.21 -10.00 -6.86
C THR A 252 13.87 -8.60 -6.80
N VAL A 253 13.65 -7.74 -7.81
CA VAL A 253 14.20 -6.38 -7.83
C VAL A 253 13.66 -5.55 -6.65
N PHE A 254 12.37 -5.65 -6.37
CA PHE A 254 11.76 -4.94 -5.23
C PHE A 254 12.27 -5.47 -3.89
N ALA A 255 12.57 -6.75 -3.80
CA ALA A 255 13.16 -7.35 -2.60
C ALA A 255 14.53 -6.76 -2.29
N TRP A 256 15.42 -6.70 -3.26
CA TRP A 256 16.74 -6.10 -3.11
C TRP A 256 16.66 -4.61 -2.81
N TYR A 257 15.76 -3.90 -3.50
CA TYR A 257 15.49 -2.49 -3.20
C TYR A 257 15.11 -2.28 -1.73
N ARG A 258 14.16 -3.08 -1.21
CA ARG A 258 13.75 -2.99 0.21
C ARG A 258 14.89 -3.24 1.18
N ILE A 259 15.72 -4.26 0.91
CA ILE A 259 16.87 -4.57 1.75
C ILE A 259 17.84 -3.40 1.75
N ALA A 260 18.21 -2.89 0.57
CA ALA A 260 19.11 -1.74 0.45
C ALA A 260 18.55 -0.50 1.15
N PHE A 261 17.25 -0.20 0.95
CA PHE A 261 16.58 0.95 1.54
C PHE A 261 16.47 0.82 3.07
N GLY A 262 16.14 -0.38 3.59
CA GLY A 262 16.12 -0.63 5.03
C GLY A 262 17.50 -0.47 5.68
N LEU A 263 18.57 -0.96 5.02
CA LEU A 263 19.94 -0.73 5.48
C LEU A 263 20.31 0.75 5.45
N LEU A 264 19.90 1.49 4.44
CA LEU A 264 20.10 2.94 4.35
C LEU A 264 19.42 3.66 5.52
N ILE A 265 18.17 3.31 5.85
CA ILE A 265 17.45 3.89 7.00
C ILE A 265 18.20 3.61 8.31
N LEU A 266 18.74 2.40 8.51
CA LEU A 266 19.53 2.10 9.69
C LEU A 266 20.79 2.96 9.79
N LEU A 267 21.46 3.19 8.68
CA LEU A 267 22.65 4.06 8.62
C LEU A 267 22.30 5.52 8.93
N LEU A 268 21.23 6.04 8.35
CA LEU A 268 20.76 7.41 8.58
C LEU A 268 20.22 7.60 10.00
N GLY A 269 19.48 6.62 10.54
CA GLY A 269 18.98 6.65 11.91
C GLY A 269 20.09 6.60 12.98
N TYR A 270 21.22 5.95 12.66
CA TYR A 270 22.38 5.94 13.56
C TYR A 270 23.15 7.28 13.57
N SER A 271 23.04 8.07 12.50
CA SER A 271 23.71 9.37 12.38
C SER A 271 22.87 10.55 12.87
N ASP A 272 21.71 10.32 13.50
CA ASP A 272 20.70 11.35 13.86
C ASP A 272 20.33 12.30 12.71
N ALA A 273 20.50 11.83 11.47
CA ALA A 273 20.25 12.62 10.26
C ALA A 273 18.76 12.67 9.86
N LEU A 274 17.91 11.88 10.51
CA LEU A 274 16.48 11.83 10.24
C LEU A 274 15.68 12.23 11.49
N ASP A 275 14.77 13.19 11.32
CA ASP A 275 13.77 13.49 12.33
C ASP A 275 12.61 12.49 12.22
N TRP A 276 12.42 11.70 13.27
CA TRP A 276 11.35 10.70 13.40
C TRP A 276 10.24 11.16 14.34
N SER A 277 10.24 12.43 14.74
CA SER A 277 9.17 13.01 15.55
C SER A 277 7.90 13.12 14.70
N GLU A 278 6.97 12.20 14.89
CA GLU A 278 5.60 12.29 14.38
C GLU A 278 4.65 12.98 15.37
#